data_647f196bd00eaa0bd785b0b08af44229
#
_entry.id   647f196bd00eaa0bd785b0b08af44229
#
_cell.length_a   1.000
_cell.length_b   1.000
_cell.length_c   1.000
_cell.angle_alpha   90.00
_cell.angle_beta   90.00
_cell.angle_gamma   90.00
#
_symmetry.space_group_name_H-M   'P 1'
#
loop_
_entity.id
_entity.type
_entity.pdbx_description
1 polymer ?
#
loop_
_entity_poly.entity_id
_entity_poly.type
_entity_poly.pdbx_seq_one_letter_code
_entity_poly.pdbx_strand_id
1 'polypeptide(L)'
;PDAKNKILLDTIVFENISIGNYKVAKERTDIEPHNEYSAEELVAGVNRAIGTRMFSKITYKSFIENNQLGLQLNFFEYSKNQFKGSLHYDTYRGGGIVVNYTGRNILGKSSRLLVTLDIAEQPRARLQYQKIFGTHKNWWFQSEAIGELLIQEVFEDGIKIENIKQNYFQFKNQINKNINSLYSYVGVGIDYELTNLRPRFNPDLVGNFFGLKKYNFNTIEINANYTYNSLNKVFFSTKGTYFKGSVSRSIHNAIYIEPIDENSPSIDGFTNRFSKLNLSFEKRFGFTKKITGILKGTTNFIYEDTLKSKEVSFNEYGYAGKYSLGGYIPNNRSRSYLFAGLHEDELTVNQFMKITLALQLNPINKIYVVPHVNIASVGFTNFDDYIEDAFFPKGDWEDKIETSLLMSAGATFSYNSLLGPVNFDISYINDVNKLRLYFSVGFLFNSSN
;
A
#
# COMPACT_ATOMS: atom_id res chain seq x y z
N PRO A 1 -5.00 11.48 37.75
CA PRO A 1 -3.65 12.01 37.77
C PRO A 1 -3.44 12.83 36.52
N ASP A 2 -3.02 14.09 36.72
CA ASP A 2 -2.70 14.96 35.58
C ASP A 2 -1.64 14.29 34.70
N ALA A 3 -1.88 14.21 33.41
CA ALA A 3 -1.02 13.53 32.43
C ALA A 3 0.42 14.10 32.37
N LYS A 4 0.67 15.22 33.01
CA LYS A 4 1.96 15.94 33.10
C LYS A 4 2.77 15.64 34.34
N ASN A 5 2.20 15.03 35.39
CA ASN A 5 2.97 14.72 36.59
C ASN A 5 3.85 13.48 36.33
N LYS A 6 5.13 13.65 36.50
CA LYS A 6 6.11 12.58 36.43
C LYS A 6 6.21 11.84 37.74
N ILE A 7 6.40 10.54 37.68
CA ILE A 7 6.63 9.65 38.82
C ILE A 7 7.99 8.98 38.68
N LEU A 8 8.74 8.93 39.76
CA LEU A 8 9.99 8.19 39.82
C LEU A 8 9.69 6.69 39.90
N LEU A 9 10.30 5.89 39.02
CA LEU A 9 10.21 4.43 39.06
C LEU A 9 11.54 3.86 39.52
N ASP A 10 11.55 3.22 40.68
CA ASP A 10 12.76 2.66 41.29
C ASP A 10 13.08 1.26 40.69
N THR A 11 12.02 0.50 40.38
CA THR A 11 12.17 -0.88 39.92
C THR A 11 11.25 -1.16 38.72
N ILE A 12 11.75 -1.92 37.74
CA ILE A 12 10.98 -2.36 36.58
C ILE A 12 11.13 -3.88 36.42
N VAL A 13 9.98 -4.55 36.38
CA VAL A 13 9.91 -6.01 36.25
C VAL A 13 9.24 -6.38 34.92
N PHE A 14 9.90 -7.20 34.11
CA PHE A 14 9.39 -7.75 32.87
C PHE A 14 8.99 -9.20 33.09
N GLU A 15 7.70 -9.52 32.96
CA GLU A 15 7.16 -10.86 33.18
C GLU A 15 6.64 -11.52 31.89
N ASN A 16 6.58 -12.85 31.90
CA ASN A 16 6.03 -13.66 30.82
C ASN A 16 6.64 -13.37 29.44
N ILE A 17 7.95 -13.12 29.43
CA ILE A 17 8.70 -12.81 28.23
C ILE A 17 9.80 -13.84 27.95
N SER A 18 9.86 -14.32 26.71
CA SER A 18 10.91 -15.23 26.27
C SER A 18 12.27 -14.52 26.15
N ILE A 19 13.36 -15.28 26.37
CA ILE A 19 14.74 -14.77 26.20
C ILE A 19 14.94 -14.14 24.81
N GLY A 20 14.28 -14.68 23.78
CA GLY A 20 14.36 -14.16 22.40
C GLY A 20 13.80 -12.77 22.22
N ASN A 21 12.76 -12.42 22.98
CA ASN A 21 12.05 -11.15 22.88
C ASN A 21 12.41 -10.15 23.98
N TYR A 22 13.09 -10.57 25.05
CA TYR A 22 13.43 -9.72 26.19
C TYR A 22 14.15 -8.43 25.79
N LYS A 23 15.20 -8.56 24.96
CA LYS A 23 15.96 -7.40 24.50
C LYS A 23 15.08 -6.46 23.63
N VAL A 24 14.17 -6.99 22.81
CA VAL A 24 13.24 -6.16 22.02
C VAL A 24 12.28 -5.41 22.95
N ALA A 25 11.73 -6.08 23.95
CA ALA A 25 10.83 -5.46 24.92
C ALA A 25 11.52 -4.33 25.68
N LYS A 26 12.69 -4.60 26.28
CA LYS A 26 13.46 -3.62 27.04
C LYS A 26 13.78 -2.37 26.20
N GLU A 27 14.40 -2.57 25.04
CA GLU A 27 14.84 -1.47 24.17
C GLU A 27 13.65 -0.69 23.55
N ARG A 28 12.53 -1.36 23.29
CA ARG A 28 11.37 -0.70 22.67
C ARG A 28 10.45 -0.02 23.67
N THR A 29 10.33 -0.51 24.88
CA THR A 29 9.62 0.22 25.94
C THR A 29 10.38 1.47 26.31
N ASP A 30 11.71 1.42 26.34
CA ASP A 30 12.59 2.53 26.72
C ASP A 30 12.21 3.06 28.11
N ILE A 31 11.94 2.13 29.03
CA ILE A 31 11.62 2.41 30.42
C ILE A 31 12.74 1.79 31.27
N GLU A 32 13.45 2.63 31.98
CA GLU A 32 14.60 2.22 32.83
C GLU A 32 14.35 2.57 34.30
N PRO A 33 14.88 1.79 35.25
CA PRO A 33 14.76 2.11 36.67
C PRO A 33 15.48 3.42 37.00
N HIS A 34 15.07 4.04 38.10
CA HIS A 34 15.59 5.30 38.64
C HIS A 34 15.40 6.52 37.71
N ASN A 35 14.39 6.49 36.86
CA ASN A 35 14.00 7.60 36.01
C ASN A 35 12.55 8.03 36.26
N GLU A 36 12.25 9.27 35.93
CA GLU A 36 10.92 9.84 36.04
C GLU A 36 10.15 9.74 34.72
N TYR A 37 8.90 9.26 34.78
CA TYR A 37 8.03 9.09 33.62
C TYR A 37 6.64 9.69 33.87
N SER A 38 6.10 10.34 32.87
CA SER A 38 4.68 10.66 32.78
C SER A 38 3.86 9.43 32.36
N ALA A 39 2.58 9.42 32.62
CA ALA A 39 1.68 8.36 32.15
C ALA A 39 1.69 8.23 30.62
N GLU A 40 1.83 9.35 29.90
CA GLU A 40 1.92 9.36 28.42
C GLU A 40 3.20 8.69 27.91
N GLU A 41 4.34 8.94 28.56
CA GLU A 41 5.63 8.33 28.22
C GLU A 41 5.61 6.80 28.43
N LEU A 42 5.00 6.32 29.53
CA LEU A 42 4.81 4.89 29.80
C LEU A 42 3.91 4.22 28.75
N VAL A 43 2.77 4.83 28.43
CA VAL A 43 1.86 4.33 27.37
C VAL A 43 2.56 4.34 26.02
N ALA A 44 3.34 5.36 25.70
CA ALA A 44 4.11 5.43 24.45
C ALA A 44 5.16 4.30 24.39
N GLY A 45 5.85 4.00 25.50
CA GLY A 45 6.78 2.88 25.61
C GLY A 45 6.11 1.53 25.33
N VAL A 46 4.99 1.26 26.00
CA VAL A 46 4.19 0.05 25.80
C VAL A 46 3.76 -0.10 24.32
N ASN A 47 3.25 0.99 23.74
CA ASN A 47 2.83 0.99 22.34
C ASN A 47 3.99 0.77 21.37
N ARG A 48 5.20 1.31 21.63
CA ARG A 48 6.40 1.02 20.84
C ARG A 48 6.74 -0.48 20.82
N ALA A 49 6.62 -1.15 21.97
CA ALA A 49 6.84 -2.58 22.06
C ALA A 49 5.78 -3.38 21.31
N ILE A 50 4.49 -3.04 21.44
CA ILE A 50 3.38 -3.65 20.69
C ILE A 50 3.57 -3.46 19.19
N GLY A 51 4.03 -2.29 18.74
CA GLY A 51 4.30 -1.97 17.34
C GLY A 51 5.33 -2.89 16.66
N THR A 52 6.15 -3.62 17.42
CA THR A 52 7.06 -4.64 16.87
C THR A 52 6.34 -5.88 16.33
N ARG A 53 5.07 -6.06 16.66
CA ARG A 53 4.25 -7.26 16.35
C ARG A 53 4.81 -8.56 16.91
N MET A 54 5.67 -8.48 17.93
CA MET A 54 6.10 -9.62 18.73
C MET A 54 5.13 -9.90 19.88
N PHE A 55 4.43 -8.86 20.33
CA PHE A 55 3.50 -8.90 21.47
C PHE A 55 2.07 -8.61 21.01
N SER A 56 1.14 -9.44 21.46
CA SER A 56 -0.31 -9.25 21.21
C SER A 56 -0.93 -8.25 22.18
N LYS A 57 -0.42 -8.22 23.40
CA LYS A 57 -0.87 -7.38 24.51
C LYS A 57 0.27 -7.18 25.50
N ILE A 58 0.29 -6.02 26.16
CA ILE A 58 1.14 -5.74 27.32
C ILE A 58 0.22 -5.12 28.37
N THR A 59 0.20 -5.68 29.56
CA THR A 59 -0.47 -5.10 30.73
C THR A 59 0.57 -4.59 31.70
N TYR A 60 0.22 -3.58 32.47
CA TYR A 60 1.12 -3.01 33.46
C TYR A 60 0.39 -2.80 34.79
N LYS A 61 1.14 -2.87 35.86
CA LYS A 61 0.68 -2.69 37.22
C LYS A 61 1.79 -2.04 38.03
N SER A 62 1.48 -1.02 38.82
CA SER A 62 2.39 -0.47 39.79
C SER A 62 2.34 -1.29 41.09
N PHE A 63 3.46 -1.36 41.79
CA PHE A 63 3.58 -1.95 43.12
C PHE A 63 4.52 -1.11 44.01
N ILE A 64 4.35 -1.24 45.32
CA ILE A 64 5.25 -0.59 46.27
C ILE A 64 5.93 -1.70 47.09
N GLU A 65 7.23 -1.69 47.11
CA GLU A 65 8.06 -2.61 47.89
C GLU A 65 9.17 -1.81 48.59
N ASN A 66 9.34 -1.98 49.89
CA ASN A 66 10.34 -1.27 50.71
C ASN A 66 10.30 0.27 50.51
N ASN A 67 9.11 0.84 50.41
CA ASN A 67 8.87 2.25 50.14
C ASN A 67 9.39 2.76 48.77
N GLN A 68 9.63 1.86 47.84
CA GLN A 68 10.03 2.13 46.47
C GLN A 68 8.90 1.81 45.50
N LEU A 69 8.69 2.66 44.49
CA LEU A 69 7.67 2.46 43.48
C LEU A 69 8.21 1.63 42.31
N GLY A 70 7.60 0.47 42.09
CA GLY A 70 7.90 -0.41 40.98
C GLY A 70 6.83 -0.43 39.90
N LEU A 71 7.25 -0.73 38.66
CA LEU A 71 6.38 -0.99 37.53
C LEU A 71 6.60 -2.41 37.03
N GLN A 72 5.55 -3.21 37.02
CA GLN A 72 5.54 -4.56 36.47
C GLN A 72 4.88 -4.54 35.12
N LEU A 73 5.58 -4.98 34.07
CA LEU A 73 5.11 -5.13 32.71
C LEU A 73 4.94 -6.61 32.37
N ASN A 74 3.71 -7.03 32.11
CA ASN A 74 3.38 -8.42 31.80
C ASN A 74 3.10 -8.56 30.31
N PHE A 75 3.91 -9.36 29.59
CA PHE A 75 3.91 -9.49 28.14
C PHE A 75 3.14 -10.74 27.71
N PHE A 76 2.29 -10.56 26.71
CA PHE A 76 1.61 -11.65 26.00
C PHE A 76 2.19 -11.73 24.60
N GLU A 77 3.08 -12.69 24.39
CA GLU A 77 3.73 -12.89 23.11
C GLU A 77 2.77 -13.53 22.10
N TYR A 78 2.90 -13.15 20.83
CA TYR A 78 2.31 -13.93 19.76
C TYR A 78 2.99 -15.29 19.64
N SER A 79 2.24 -16.33 19.24
CA SER A 79 2.82 -17.62 18.93
C SER A 79 3.97 -17.52 17.94
N LYS A 80 5.02 -18.31 18.15
CA LYS A 80 6.18 -18.36 17.26
C LYS A 80 5.77 -18.69 15.82
N ASN A 81 4.81 -19.60 15.67
CA ASN A 81 4.20 -19.96 14.39
C ASN A 81 2.71 -19.67 14.44
N GLN A 82 2.18 -19.01 13.45
CA GLN A 82 0.78 -18.65 13.34
C GLN A 82 0.29 -18.87 11.93
N PHE A 83 -0.76 -19.66 11.78
CA PHE A 83 -1.50 -19.85 10.53
C PHE A 83 -2.82 -19.11 10.61
N LYS A 84 -3.21 -18.46 9.53
CA LYS A 84 -4.51 -17.82 9.35
C LYS A 84 -5.03 -18.15 7.97
N GLY A 85 -6.33 -18.44 7.88
CA GLY A 85 -7.05 -18.61 6.62
C GLY A 85 -8.18 -17.60 6.54
N SER A 86 -8.50 -17.15 5.34
CA SER A 86 -9.67 -16.34 5.06
C SER A 86 -10.22 -16.63 3.68
N LEU A 87 -11.53 -16.45 3.53
CA LEU A 87 -12.20 -16.47 2.24
C LEU A 87 -12.40 -15.04 1.78
N HIS A 88 -12.33 -14.82 0.48
CA HIS A 88 -12.68 -13.54 -0.11
C HIS A 88 -13.37 -13.71 -1.46
N TYR A 89 -14.09 -12.69 -1.84
CA TYR A 89 -14.67 -12.53 -3.16
C TYR A 89 -14.66 -11.03 -3.51
N ASP A 90 -14.36 -10.71 -4.74
CA ASP A 90 -14.62 -9.40 -5.30
C ASP A 90 -14.99 -9.46 -6.79
N THR A 91 -15.65 -8.40 -7.26
CA THR A 91 -16.21 -8.33 -8.61
C THR A 91 -15.16 -8.45 -9.72
N TYR A 92 -13.92 -8.01 -9.47
CA TYR A 92 -12.87 -7.97 -10.50
C TYR A 92 -11.99 -9.22 -10.53
N ARG A 93 -11.78 -9.85 -9.38
CA ARG A 93 -10.82 -10.96 -9.22
C ARG A 93 -11.48 -12.31 -8.91
N GLY A 94 -12.81 -12.31 -8.68
CA GLY A 94 -13.54 -13.51 -8.30
C GLY A 94 -13.31 -13.96 -6.86
N GLY A 95 -13.57 -15.23 -6.60
CA GLY A 95 -13.43 -15.86 -5.28
C GLY A 95 -12.06 -16.45 -5.05
N GLY A 96 -11.63 -16.49 -3.79
CA GLY A 96 -10.36 -17.10 -3.41
C GLY A 96 -10.23 -17.42 -1.93
N ILE A 97 -9.17 -18.14 -1.63
CA ILE A 97 -8.76 -18.53 -0.28
C ILE A 97 -7.38 -17.96 -0.02
N VAL A 98 -7.28 -17.08 0.99
CA VAL A 98 -5.99 -16.58 1.46
C VAL A 98 -5.49 -17.43 2.61
N VAL A 99 -4.30 -17.99 2.47
CA VAL A 99 -3.58 -18.69 3.53
C VAL A 99 -2.37 -17.84 3.93
N ASN A 100 -2.25 -17.57 5.21
CA ASN A 100 -1.17 -16.75 5.76
C ASN A 100 -0.41 -17.53 6.85
N TYR A 101 0.89 -17.62 6.71
CA TYR A 101 1.80 -18.11 7.73
C TYR A 101 2.66 -16.97 8.25
N THR A 102 2.73 -16.83 9.56
CA THR A 102 3.64 -15.89 10.24
C THR A 102 4.55 -16.63 11.19
N GLY A 103 5.86 -16.58 10.94
CA GLY A 103 6.89 -17.13 11.81
C GLY A 103 7.67 -16.01 12.50
N ARG A 104 7.81 -16.07 13.84
CA ARG A 104 8.56 -15.08 14.63
C ARG A 104 9.78 -15.72 15.22
N ASN A 105 10.92 -15.00 15.13
CA ASN A 105 12.24 -15.49 15.61
C ASN A 105 12.68 -16.83 15.00
N ILE A 106 12.20 -17.19 13.81
CA ILE A 106 12.58 -18.43 13.11
C ILE A 106 13.93 -18.24 12.42
N LEU A 107 14.09 -17.16 11.67
CA LEU A 107 15.31 -16.81 10.96
C LEU A 107 16.14 -15.77 11.76
N GLY A 108 16.38 -16.07 13.03
CA GLY A 108 17.12 -15.24 13.96
C GLY A 108 16.24 -14.42 14.91
N LYS A 109 16.86 -13.90 15.99
CA LYS A 109 16.17 -13.11 17.02
C LYS A 109 15.65 -11.79 16.45
N SER A 110 14.53 -11.31 16.95
CA SER A 110 13.87 -10.05 16.52
C SER A 110 13.48 -10.05 15.05
N SER A 111 13.11 -11.20 14.50
CA SER A 111 12.70 -11.35 13.10
C SER A 111 11.27 -11.86 12.96
N ARG A 112 10.67 -11.54 11.82
CA ARG A 112 9.35 -12.02 11.38
C ARG A 112 9.42 -12.44 9.93
N LEU A 113 8.97 -13.64 9.65
CA LEU A 113 8.72 -14.17 8.31
C LEU A 113 7.21 -14.20 8.08
N LEU A 114 6.75 -13.69 6.96
CA LEU A 114 5.37 -13.74 6.52
C LEU A 114 5.33 -14.41 5.14
N VAL A 115 4.51 -15.45 5.01
CA VAL A 115 4.19 -16.07 3.73
C VAL A 115 2.68 -15.98 3.56
N THR A 116 2.23 -15.40 2.45
CA THR A 116 0.81 -15.30 2.12
C THR A 116 0.60 -15.87 0.72
N LEU A 117 -0.36 -16.77 0.60
CA LEU A 117 -0.80 -17.34 -0.67
C LEU A 117 -2.28 -17.00 -0.84
N ASP A 118 -2.64 -16.52 -2.00
CA ASP A 118 -4.01 -16.33 -2.44
C ASP A 118 -4.29 -17.31 -3.58
N ILE A 119 -5.12 -18.29 -3.30
CA ILE A 119 -5.51 -19.34 -4.23
C ILE A 119 -6.84 -18.93 -4.84
N ALA A 120 -6.79 -18.34 -6.01
CA ALA A 120 -7.90 -17.73 -6.73
C ALA A 120 -7.69 -17.88 -8.25
N GLU A 121 -8.64 -17.42 -9.06
CA GLU A 121 -8.48 -17.35 -10.53
C GLU A 121 -7.27 -16.48 -10.92
N GLN A 122 -6.98 -15.46 -10.15
CA GLN A 122 -5.82 -14.59 -10.28
C GLN A 122 -4.91 -14.78 -9.05
N PRO A 123 -4.09 -15.85 -9.05
CA PRO A 123 -3.33 -16.23 -7.88
C PRO A 123 -2.23 -15.23 -7.55
N ARG A 124 -1.98 -15.08 -6.25
CA ARG A 124 -0.96 -14.16 -5.71
C ARG A 124 -0.17 -14.83 -4.61
N ALA A 125 1.10 -14.52 -4.57
CA ALA A 125 2.00 -15.00 -3.51
C ALA A 125 2.83 -13.83 -2.96
N ARG A 126 3.08 -13.86 -1.67
CA ARG A 126 3.91 -12.89 -0.97
C ARG A 126 4.81 -13.58 0.04
N LEU A 127 6.07 -13.24 -0.01
CA LEU A 127 7.08 -13.61 0.98
C LEU A 127 7.68 -12.32 1.55
N GLN A 128 7.60 -12.12 2.86
CA GLN A 128 8.20 -10.98 3.53
C GLN A 128 9.06 -11.43 4.71
N TYR A 129 10.28 -10.94 4.75
CA TYR A 129 11.15 -11.06 5.90
C TYR A 129 11.39 -9.68 6.51
N GLN A 130 11.25 -9.57 7.82
CA GLN A 130 11.54 -8.36 8.57
C GLN A 130 12.44 -8.67 9.74
N LYS A 131 13.45 -7.84 9.97
CA LYS A 131 14.37 -7.94 11.12
C LYS A 131 14.54 -6.59 11.78
N ILE A 132 14.31 -6.56 13.10
CA ILE A 132 14.52 -5.37 13.94
C ILE A 132 15.93 -5.44 14.50
N PHE A 133 16.70 -4.34 14.42
CA PHE A 133 18.08 -4.27 14.84
C PHE A 133 18.45 -2.89 15.42
N GLY A 134 19.73 -2.69 15.72
CA GLY A 134 20.24 -1.48 16.35
C GLY A 134 20.18 -1.53 17.88
N THR A 135 20.86 -0.61 18.54
CA THR A 135 20.96 -0.53 20.01
C THR A 135 19.58 -0.34 20.64
N HIS A 136 18.82 0.64 20.15
CA HIS A 136 17.46 0.93 20.65
C HIS A 136 16.37 0.21 19.88
N LYS A 137 16.69 -0.79 19.03
CA LYS A 137 15.70 -1.53 18.23
C LYS A 137 14.77 -0.64 17.37
N ASN A 138 15.24 0.51 16.96
CA ASN A 138 14.50 1.48 16.14
C ASN A 138 14.80 1.37 14.64
N TRP A 139 15.77 0.56 14.24
CA TRP A 139 16.04 0.20 12.87
C TRP A 139 15.38 -1.13 12.51
N TRP A 140 14.91 -1.26 11.28
CA TRP A 140 14.43 -2.52 10.77
C TRP A 140 14.72 -2.66 9.27
N PHE A 141 15.09 -3.86 8.90
CA PHE A 141 15.25 -4.29 7.51
C PHE A 141 14.00 -5.04 7.09
N GLN A 142 13.55 -4.82 5.85
CA GLN A 142 12.49 -5.58 5.22
C GLN A 142 12.93 -6.01 3.83
N SER A 143 12.77 -7.30 3.54
CA SER A 143 12.86 -7.87 2.21
C SER A 143 11.51 -8.48 1.86
N GLU A 144 10.97 -8.15 0.69
CA GLU A 144 9.64 -8.59 0.27
C GLU A 144 9.66 -8.99 -1.20
N ALA A 145 9.14 -10.18 -1.49
CA ALA A 145 8.86 -10.65 -2.84
C ALA A 145 7.34 -10.82 -3.02
N ILE A 146 6.80 -10.31 -4.11
CA ILE A 146 5.38 -10.44 -4.51
C ILE A 146 5.34 -10.95 -5.93
N GLY A 147 4.52 -11.98 -6.18
CA GLY A 147 4.18 -12.47 -7.51
C GLY A 147 2.66 -12.48 -7.69
N GLU A 148 2.19 -12.01 -8.83
CA GLU A 148 0.76 -11.96 -9.17
C GLU A 148 0.55 -12.37 -10.61
N LEU A 149 -0.47 -13.19 -10.85
CA LEU A 149 -1.00 -13.47 -12.18
C LEU A 149 -2.33 -12.74 -12.30
N LEU A 150 -2.40 -11.75 -13.17
CA LEU A 150 -3.54 -10.87 -13.31
C LEU A 150 -4.18 -11.02 -14.69
N ILE A 151 -5.47 -10.76 -14.74
CA ILE A 151 -6.23 -10.56 -15.96
C ILE A 151 -6.70 -9.11 -15.94
N GLN A 152 -6.04 -8.27 -16.73
CA GLN A 152 -6.40 -6.88 -16.87
C GLN A 152 -7.42 -6.73 -18.00
N GLU A 153 -8.52 -6.09 -17.71
CA GLU A 153 -9.50 -5.73 -18.71
C GLU A 153 -9.10 -4.42 -19.41
N VAL A 154 -9.19 -4.38 -20.73
CA VAL A 154 -8.92 -3.20 -21.54
C VAL A 154 -10.24 -2.61 -21.98
N PHE A 155 -10.38 -1.31 -21.83
CA PHE A 155 -11.58 -0.56 -22.14
C PHE A 155 -11.30 0.51 -23.19
N GLU A 156 -12.27 0.71 -24.09
CA GLU A 156 -12.36 1.80 -25.03
C GLU A 156 -13.82 2.30 -24.98
N ASP A 157 -14.02 3.62 -24.82
CA ASP A 157 -15.33 4.27 -24.62
C ASP A 157 -16.18 3.59 -23.53
N GLY A 158 -15.52 3.18 -22.46
CA GLY A 158 -16.14 2.45 -21.35
C GLY A 158 -16.68 1.06 -21.70
N ILE A 159 -16.36 0.53 -22.87
CA ILE A 159 -16.71 -0.82 -23.32
C ILE A 159 -15.46 -1.70 -23.22
N LYS A 160 -15.62 -2.87 -22.62
CA LYS A 160 -14.54 -3.85 -22.56
C LYS A 160 -14.27 -4.43 -23.94
N ILE A 161 -13.05 -4.28 -24.43
CA ILE A 161 -12.62 -4.74 -25.76
C ILE A 161 -11.73 -5.98 -25.68
N GLU A 162 -10.87 -6.10 -24.66
CA GLU A 162 -9.91 -7.19 -24.57
C GLU A 162 -9.58 -7.57 -23.12
N ASN A 163 -8.94 -8.73 -22.94
CA ASN A 163 -8.31 -9.16 -21.69
C ASN A 163 -6.82 -9.42 -21.91
N ILE A 164 -5.99 -8.84 -21.07
CA ILE A 164 -4.55 -9.05 -21.09
C ILE A 164 -4.15 -9.88 -19.88
N LYS A 165 -3.34 -10.91 -20.10
CA LYS A 165 -2.62 -11.57 -19.01
C LYS A 165 -1.43 -10.72 -18.61
N GLN A 166 -1.34 -10.43 -17.33
CA GLN A 166 -0.20 -9.75 -16.73
C GLN A 166 0.45 -10.65 -15.69
N ASN A 167 1.69 -11.02 -15.91
CA ASN A 167 2.51 -11.63 -14.89
C ASN A 167 3.33 -10.50 -14.26
N TYR A 168 3.13 -10.29 -12.98
CA TYR A 168 3.81 -9.26 -12.20
C TYR A 168 4.68 -9.90 -11.14
N PHE A 169 5.92 -9.43 -11.04
CA PHE A 169 6.83 -9.79 -9.96
C PHE A 169 7.52 -8.53 -9.43
N GLN A 170 7.60 -8.43 -8.11
CA GLN A 170 8.30 -7.35 -7.45
C GLN A 170 9.16 -7.88 -6.30
N PHE A 171 10.38 -7.37 -6.19
CA PHE A 171 11.28 -7.66 -5.09
C PHE A 171 11.80 -6.37 -4.49
N LYS A 172 11.44 -6.11 -3.23
CA LYS A 172 11.77 -4.89 -2.49
C LYS A 172 12.72 -5.21 -1.33
N ASN A 173 13.74 -4.39 -1.17
CA ASN A 173 14.63 -4.42 -0.02
C ASN A 173 14.72 -3.01 0.56
N GLN A 174 14.41 -2.86 1.84
CA GLN A 174 14.38 -1.56 2.50
C GLN A 174 15.04 -1.62 3.88
N ILE A 175 15.78 -0.58 4.22
CA ILE A 175 16.24 -0.30 5.58
C ILE A 175 15.48 0.93 6.06
N ASN A 176 14.85 0.80 7.20
CA ASN A 176 13.99 1.82 7.77
C ASN A 176 14.44 2.18 9.19
N LYS A 177 14.21 3.42 9.58
CA LYS A 177 14.45 3.94 10.93
C LYS A 177 13.20 4.63 11.45
N ASN A 178 12.70 4.18 12.62
CA ASN A 178 11.66 4.90 13.33
C ASN A 178 12.23 6.22 13.85
N ILE A 179 11.53 7.31 13.58
CA ILE A 179 11.86 8.64 14.07
C ILE A 179 11.05 8.87 15.35
N ASN A 180 11.51 9.66 16.27
CA ASN A 180 10.99 10.05 17.60
C ASN A 180 9.48 9.88 17.89
N SER A 181 8.77 9.11 17.09
CA SER A 181 7.34 8.84 17.14
C SER A 181 7.09 7.35 16.90
N LEU A 182 6.01 6.83 17.51
CA LEU A 182 5.45 5.51 17.21
C LEU A 182 4.97 5.37 15.78
N TYR A 183 4.65 6.49 15.17
CA TYR A 183 3.84 6.58 13.97
C TYR A 183 4.66 6.89 12.72
N SER A 184 5.96 7.26 12.88
CA SER A 184 6.76 7.73 11.76
C SER A 184 8.08 6.97 11.58
N TYR A 185 8.44 6.76 10.32
CA TYR A 185 9.73 6.23 9.93
C TYR A 185 10.18 6.82 8.59
N VAL A 186 11.49 6.81 8.40
CA VAL A 186 12.15 7.03 7.11
C VAL A 186 12.77 5.73 6.63
N GLY A 187 12.87 5.57 5.34
CA GLY A 187 13.48 4.39 4.73
C GLY A 187 14.19 4.71 3.43
N VAL A 188 15.15 3.87 3.11
CA VAL A 188 15.82 3.82 1.81
C VAL A 188 15.80 2.38 1.32
N GLY A 189 15.69 2.19 0.00
CA GLY A 189 15.57 0.86 -0.55
C GLY A 189 15.92 0.74 -2.01
N ILE A 190 15.91 -0.50 -2.46
CA ILE A 190 16.05 -0.88 -3.87
C ILE A 190 14.87 -1.80 -4.21
N ASP A 191 14.18 -1.47 -5.28
CA ASP A 191 13.04 -2.21 -5.80
C ASP A 191 13.38 -2.75 -7.19
N TYR A 192 13.15 -4.04 -7.41
CA TYR A 192 13.13 -4.67 -8.71
C TYR A 192 11.69 -4.99 -9.09
N GLU A 193 11.28 -4.63 -10.30
CA GLU A 193 9.95 -4.91 -10.83
C GLU A 193 10.07 -5.56 -12.22
N LEU A 194 9.31 -6.61 -12.44
CA LEU A 194 9.14 -7.27 -13.73
C LEU A 194 7.66 -7.34 -14.07
N THR A 195 7.29 -6.84 -15.23
CA THR A 195 5.95 -6.95 -15.82
C THR A 195 6.03 -7.64 -17.16
N ASN A 196 5.19 -8.65 -17.35
CA ASN A 196 5.05 -9.37 -18.61
C ASN A 196 3.57 -9.31 -19.01
N LEU A 197 3.28 -8.68 -20.15
CA LEU A 197 1.94 -8.56 -20.71
C LEU A 197 1.81 -9.50 -21.91
N ARG A 198 0.68 -10.18 -21.98
CA ARG A 198 0.32 -11.06 -23.12
C ARG A 198 -1.19 -10.97 -23.34
N PRO A 199 -1.67 -11.08 -24.59
CA PRO A 199 -3.08 -11.33 -24.83
C PRO A 199 -3.54 -12.58 -24.06
N ARG A 200 -4.77 -12.58 -23.58
CA ARG A 200 -5.33 -13.74 -22.87
C ARG A 200 -5.61 -14.91 -23.80
N PHE A 201 -6.03 -14.60 -25.02
CA PHE A 201 -6.34 -15.55 -26.07
C PHE A 201 -5.22 -15.63 -27.11
N ASN A 202 -5.45 -16.39 -28.18
CA ASN A 202 -4.47 -16.50 -29.24
C ASN A 202 -4.09 -15.11 -29.78
N PRO A 203 -2.80 -14.74 -29.71
CA PRO A 203 -2.33 -13.44 -30.19
C PRO A 203 -2.54 -13.24 -31.71
N ASP A 204 -2.70 -14.31 -32.46
CA ASP A 204 -2.87 -14.27 -33.92
C ASP A 204 -4.31 -13.96 -34.36
N LEU A 205 -5.25 -13.82 -33.42
CA LEU A 205 -6.63 -13.45 -33.74
C LEU A 205 -6.74 -11.95 -34.06
N VAL A 206 -7.55 -11.66 -35.08
CA VAL A 206 -7.96 -10.31 -35.46
C VAL A 206 -8.69 -9.68 -34.27
N GLY A 207 -8.17 -8.54 -33.76
CA GLY A 207 -8.73 -7.84 -32.58
C GLY A 207 -7.76 -7.73 -31.40
N ASN A 208 -6.51 -8.17 -31.56
CA ASN A 208 -5.48 -7.86 -30.58
C ASN A 208 -5.16 -6.36 -30.60
N PHE A 209 -5.67 -5.64 -29.61
CA PHE A 209 -5.60 -4.19 -29.51
C PHE A 209 -4.16 -3.63 -29.55
N PHE A 210 -3.19 -4.37 -29.02
CA PHE A 210 -1.80 -3.90 -28.96
C PHE A 210 -0.96 -4.34 -30.16
N GLY A 211 -1.45 -5.24 -31.02
CA GLY A 211 -0.63 -5.81 -32.10
C GLY A 211 0.62 -6.55 -31.60
N LEU A 212 0.62 -6.98 -30.33
CA LEU A 212 1.76 -7.54 -29.65
C LEU A 212 1.48 -8.97 -29.19
N LYS A 213 2.45 -9.86 -29.40
CA LYS A 213 2.45 -11.23 -28.86
C LYS A 213 2.97 -11.26 -27.43
N LYS A 214 3.96 -10.40 -27.14
CA LYS A 214 4.58 -10.31 -25.82
C LYS A 214 5.17 -8.93 -25.59
N TYR A 215 5.01 -8.44 -24.38
CA TYR A 215 5.66 -7.22 -23.90
C TYR A 215 6.23 -7.48 -22.52
N ASN A 216 7.55 -7.40 -22.37
CA ASN A 216 8.25 -7.51 -21.10
C ASN A 216 8.86 -6.17 -20.76
N PHE A 217 8.74 -5.81 -19.50
CA PHE A 217 9.42 -4.66 -18.94
C PHE A 217 10.00 -5.01 -17.59
N ASN A 218 11.26 -4.66 -17.35
CA ASN A 218 11.87 -4.77 -16.05
C ASN A 218 12.59 -3.47 -15.66
N THR A 219 12.53 -3.13 -14.39
CA THR A 219 13.17 -1.93 -13.85
C THR A 219 13.80 -2.18 -12.49
N ILE A 220 14.88 -1.45 -12.22
CA ILE A 220 15.46 -1.35 -10.89
C ILE A 220 15.40 0.11 -10.47
N GLU A 221 14.77 0.38 -9.34
CA GLU A 221 14.63 1.71 -8.76
C GLU A 221 15.32 1.76 -7.39
N ILE A 222 16.06 2.85 -7.14
CA ILE A 222 16.49 3.24 -5.79
C ILE A 222 15.43 4.20 -5.27
N ASN A 223 15.00 4.03 -4.02
CA ASN A 223 13.96 4.84 -3.41
C ASN A 223 14.34 5.33 -2.02
N ALA A 224 13.75 6.46 -1.64
CA ALA A 224 13.69 6.96 -0.28
C ALA A 224 12.25 7.31 0.06
N ASN A 225 11.84 7.02 1.30
CA ASN A 225 10.47 7.26 1.74
C ASN A 225 10.39 7.77 3.16
N TYR A 226 9.31 8.50 3.43
CA TYR A 226 8.86 8.87 4.76
C TYR A 226 7.41 8.42 4.92
N THR A 227 7.09 7.80 6.05
CA THR A 227 5.74 7.39 6.39
C THR A 227 5.37 7.86 7.79
N TYR A 228 4.19 8.43 7.92
CA TYR A 228 3.52 8.76 9.17
C TYR A 228 2.13 8.15 9.17
N ASN A 229 1.76 7.37 10.19
CA ASN A 229 0.45 6.74 10.29
C ASN A 229 -0.06 6.73 11.73
N SER A 230 -0.99 7.60 12.05
CA SER A 230 -1.67 7.69 13.33
C SER A 230 -3.16 7.31 13.27
N LEU A 231 -3.60 6.66 12.18
CA LEU A 231 -4.96 6.17 12.07
C LEU A 231 -5.28 5.17 13.19
N ASN A 232 -6.40 5.36 13.87
CA ASN A 232 -6.72 4.63 15.10
C ASN A 232 -7.23 3.19 14.86
N LYS A 233 -7.55 2.82 13.62
CA LYS A 233 -8.01 1.47 13.24
C LYS A 233 -7.55 1.15 11.83
N VAL A 234 -7.40 -0.14 11.51
CA VAL A 234 -7.10 -0.62 10.17
C VAL A 234 -8.30 -0.44 9.24
N PHE A 235 -9.49 -0.85 9.70
CA PHE A 235 -10.76 -0.67 8.99
C PHE A 235 -11.61 0.36 9.70
N PHE A 236 -12.34 1.19 8.95
CA PHE A 236 -13.29 2.17 9.46
C PHE A 236 -12.69 3.08 10.54
N SER A 237 -11.45 3.55 10.32
CA SER A 237 -10.80 4.52 11.19
C SER A 237 -11.67 5.76 11.34
N THR A 238 -11.72 6.32 12.55
CA THR A 238 -12.54 7.51 12.87
C THR A 238 -11.72 8.76 13.16
N LYS A 239 -10.42 8.60 13.38
CA LYS A 239 -9.50 9.73 13.65
C LYS A 239 -8.07 9.35 13.30
N GLY A 240 -7.26 10.37 13.08
CA GLY A 240 -5.84 10.22 12.81
C GLY A 240 -5.45 10.77 11.45
N THR A 241 -4.18 10.65 11.15
CA THR A 241 -3.56 11.12 9.90
C THR A 241 -2.66 10.03 9.35
N TYR A 242 -2.70 9.85 8.06
CA TYR A 242 -1.73 9.07 7.30
C TYR A 242 -1.04 10.01 6.31
N PHE A 243 0.26 9.89 6.21
CA PHE A 243 1.06 10.54 5.17
C PHE A 243 2.15 9.57 4.71
N LYS A 244 2.33 9.47 3.42
CA LYS A 244 3.45 8.76 2.81
C LYS A 244 4.00 9.59 1.67
N GLY A 245 5.27 9.92 1.74
CA GLY A 245 6.03 10.53 0.64
C GLY A 245 7.15 9.60 0.21
N SER A 246 7.36 9.44 -1.08
CA SER A 246 8.52 8.72 -1.61
C SER A 246 9.05 9.37 -2.87
N VAL A 247 10.35 9.32 -3.00
CA VAL A 247 11.07 9.66 -4.23
C VAL A 247 11.80 8.40 -4.69
N SER A 248 11.81 8.17 -5.99
CA SER A 248 12.59 7.08 -6.56
C SER A 248 13.27 7.49 -7.86
N ARG A 249 14.31 6.76 -8.19
CA ARG A 249 15.08 6.92 -9.43
C ARG A 249 15.31 5.56 -10.04
N SER A 250 14.95 5.38 -11.30
CA SER A 250 15.29 4.19 -12.05
C SER A 250 16.78 4.22 -12.44
N ILE A 251 17.46 3.12 -12.22
CA ILE A 251 18.87 2.95 -12.58
C ILE A 251 19.05 1.96 -13.74
N HIS A 252 18.03 1.14 -13.98
CA HIS A 252 17.98 0.17 -15.05
C HIS A 252 16.55 0.02 -15.54
N ASN A 253 16.31 0.11 -16.85
CA ASN A 253 15.03 -0.10 -17.49
C ASN A 253 15.28 -0.89 -18.78
N ALA A 254 14.82 -2.14 -18.83
CA ALA A 254 14.93 -2.98 -20.03
C ALA A 254 13.54 -3.33 -20.56
N ILE A 255 13.42 -3.36 -21.87
CA ILE A 255 12.18 -3.64 -22.59
C ILE A 255 12.44 -4.73 -23.64
N TYR A 256 11.47 -5.63 -23.77
CA TYR A 256 11.42 -6.62 -24.85
C TYR A 256 10.01 -6.66 -25.42
N ILE A 257 9.88 -6.43 -26.72
CA ILE A 257 8.61 -6.44 -27.45
C ILE A 257 8.69 -7.49 -28.56
N GLU A 258 7.70 -8.36 -28.63
CA GLU A 258 7.51 -9.33 -29.70
C GLU A 258 6.20 -8.98 -30.44
N PRO A 259 6.27 -8.47 -31.69
CA PRO A 259 5.09 -8.19 -32.51
C PRO A 259 4.36 -9.46 -32.91
N ILE A 260 3.08 -9.33 -33.30
CA ILE A 260 2.32 -10.43 -33.88
C ILE A 260 2.79 -10.72 -35.33
N ASP A 261 3.10 -9.65 -36.07
CA ASP A 261 3.61 -9.79 -37.44
C ASP A 261 4.99 -10.43 -37.42
N GLU A 262 5.09 -11.65 -37.95
CA GLU A 262 6.34 -12.44 -38.02
C GLU A 262 7.42 -11.76 -38.87
N ASN A 263 7.05 -10.83 -39.77
CA ASN A 263 8.00 -10.05 -40.54
C ASN A 263 8.57 -8.86 -39.79
N SER A 264 7.97 -8.50 -38.67
CA SER A 264 8.45 -7.42 -37.81
C SER A 264 9.46 -7.95 -36.78
N PRO A 265 10.68 -7.39 -36.71
CA PRO A 265 11.69 -7.88 -35.79
C PRO A 265 11.26 -7.63 -34.34
N SER A 266 11.60 -8.55 -33.45
CA SER A 266 11.52 -8.34 -32.02
C SER A 266 12.43 -7.18 -31.61
N ILE A 267 11.96 -6.38 -30.67
CA ILE A 267 12.68 -5.22 -30.16
C ILE A 267 13.21 -5.57 -28.75
N ASP A 268 14.51 -5.50 -28.57
CA ASP A 268 15.20 -5.70 -27.30
C ASP A 268 16.09 -4.50 -27.03
N GLY A 269 15.98 -3.90 -25.84
CA GLY A 269 16.76 -2.71 -25.54
C GLY A 269 16.41 -2.05 -24.21
N PHE A 270 16.85 -0.80 -24.09
CA PHE A 270 16.69 0.01 -22.89
C PHE A 270 15.81 1.22 -23.16
N THR A 271 15.07 1.66 -22.14
CA THR A 271 14.31 2.91 -22.16
C THR A 271 15.01 4.00 -21.34
N ASN A 272 14.56 5.22 -21.50
CA ASN A 272 15.04 6.36 -20.70
C ASN A 272 14.87 6.10 -19.20
N ARG A 273 15.78 6.67 -18.41
CA ARG A 273 15.63 6.65 -16.95
C ARG A 273 14.60 7.70 -16.54
N PHE A 274 13.96 7.45 -15.42
CA PHE A 274 12.96 8.33 -14.84
C PHE A 274 13.16 8.51 -13.34
N SER A 275 12.66 9.63 -12.83
CA SER A 275 12.47 9.88 -11.40
C SER A 275 10.99 9.96 -11.09
N LYS A 276 10.58 9.48 -9.92
CA LYS A 276 9.20 9.56 -9.44
C LYS A 276 9.12 10.33 -8.13
N LEU A 277 8.05 11.10 -7.99
CA LEU A 277 7.58 11.66 -6.73
C LEU A 277 6.18 11.13 -6.46
N ASN A 278 6.01 10.44 -5.34
CA ASN A 278 4.71 9.90 -4.92
C ASN A 278 4.36 10.46 -3.54
N LEU A 279 3.21 11.10 -3.43
CA LEU A 279 2.68 11.66 -2.19
C LEU A 279 1.28 11.10 -1.94
N SER A 280 1.01 10.66 -0.72
CA SER A 280 -0.31 10.22 -0.28
C SER A 280 -0.61 10.77 1.10
N PHE A 281 -1.79 11.31 1.26
CA PHE A 281 -2.27 11.91 2.49
C PHE A 281 -3.70 11.44 2.78
N GLU A 282 -3.99 11.11 4.03
CA GLU A 282 -5.35 10.87 4.51
C GLU A 282 -5.52 11.49 5.89
N LYS A 283 -6.59 12.26 6.07
CA LYS A 283 -7.01 12.81 7.36
C LYS A 283 -8.42 12.38 7.67
N ARG A 284 -8.64 11.93 8.90
CA ARG A 284 -9.96 11.57 9.41
C ARG A 284 -10.34 12.46 10.59
N PHE A 285 -11.52 13.03 10.50
CA PHE A 285 -12.10 13.96 11.47
C PHE A 285 -13.34 13.32 12.09
N GLY A 286 -13.24 12.86 13.34
CA GLY A 286 -14.38 12.34 14.07
C GLY A 286 -15.27 13.50 14.55
N PHE A 287 -16.31 13.84 13.82
CA PHE A 287 -17.28 14.89 14.23
C PHE A 287 -18.15 14.41 15.39
N THR A 288 -18.60 13.17 15.30
CA THR A 288 -19.35 12.49 16.36
C THR A 288 -18.92 11.03 16.46
N LYS A 289 -19.48 10.27 17.42
CA LYS A 289 -19.26 8.80 17.49
C LYS A 289 -19.75 8.05 16.24
N LYS A 290 -20.64 8.66 15.44
CA LYS A 290 -21.30 8.06 14.27
C LYS A 290 -20.90 8.70 12.94
N ILE A 291 -20.24 9.85 12.95
CA ILE A 291 -19.94 10.64 11.75
C ILE A 291 -18.45 10.97 11.72
N THR A 292 -17.78 10.58 10.65
CA THR A 292 -16.36 10.86 10.41
C THR A 292 -16.17 11.46 9.03
N GLY A 293 -15.59 12.64 8.96
CA GLY A 293 -15.13 13.23 7.69
C GLY A 293 -13.82 12.59 7.26
N ILE A 294 -13.65 12.40 5.96
CA ILE A 294 -12.48 11.81 5.32
C ILE A 294 -12.01 12.73 4.21
N LEU A 295 -10.76 13.16 4.29
CA LEU A 295 -10.03 13.86 3.24
C LEU A 295 -8.84 13.02 2.84
N LYS A 296 -8.71 12.70 1.53
CA LYS A 296 -7.52 12.04 0.98
C LYS A 296 -6.97 12.88 -0.15
N GLY A 297 -5.65 12.90 -0.27
CA GLY A 297 -4.92 13.47 -1.38
C GLY A 297 -3.87 12.48 -1.88
N THR A 298 -3.72 12.36 -3.18
CA THR A 298 -2.68 11.54 -3.81
C THR A 298 -2.14 12.28 -5.01
N THR A 299 -0.83 12.42 -5.07
CA THR A 299 -0.14 13.10 -6.17
C THR A 299 1.05 12.26 -6.59
N ASN A 300 1.14 11.97 -7.88
CA ASN A 300 2.21 11.15 -8.42
C ASN A 300 2.70 11.74 -9.74
N PHE A 301 4.00 11.95 -9.79
CA PHE A 301 4.68 12.53 -10.94
C PHE A 301 5.84 11.66 -11.39
N ILE A 302 6.04 11.62 -12.71
CA ILE A 302 7.21 11.03 -13.35
C ILE A 302 7.92 12.11 -14.13
N TYR A 303 9.21 12.21 -13.90
CA TYR A 303 10.11 13.02 -14.68
C TYR A 303 11.07 12.12 -15.44
N GLU A 304 11.05 12.20 -16.76
CA GLU A 304 11.88 11.41 -17.66
C GLU A 304 13.18 12.15 -17.99
N ASP A 305 14.28 11.41 -18.10
CA ASP A 305 15.54 11.97 -18.57
C ASP A 305 15.49 12.21 -20.09
N THR A 306 15.83 13.41 -20.48
CA THR A 306 15.99 13.76 -21.91
C THR A 306 17.38 13.41 -22.45
N LEU A 307 18.13 12.54 -21.77
CA LEU A 307 19.48 12.18 -22.16
C LEU A 307 19.48 11.42 -23.49
N LYS A 308 20.11 11.99 -24.51
CA LYS A 308 20.44 11.32 -25.77
C LYS A 308 21.60 10.33 -25.54
N SER A 309 21.31 9.20 -24.89
CA SER A 309 22.27 8.11 -24.74
C SER A 309 22.25 7.23 -25.98
N LYS A 310 23.42 6.83 -26.47
CA LYS A 310 23.53 5.82 -27.54
C LYS A 310 23.04 4.44 -27.10
N GLU A 311 22.84 4.23 -25.80
CA GLU A 311 22.40 2.97 -25.20
C GLU A 311 20.86 2.88 -25.07
N VAL A 312 20.12 3.97 -25.33
CA VAL A 312 18.66 4.01 -25.22
C VAL A 312 18.05 3.63 -26.56
N SER A 313 17.33 2.50 -26.59
CA SER A 313 16.62 2.02 -27.79
C SER A 313 15.27 2.70 -27.99
N PHE A 314 14.68 3.26 -26.92
CA PHE A 314 13.37 3.91 -26.91
C PHE A 314 13.42 5.21 -26.11
N ASN A 315 12.72 6.23 -26.61
CA ASN A 315 12.64 7.55 -25.98
C ASN A 315 11.52 7.66 -24.93
N GLU A 316 11.02 6.54 -24.43
CA GLU A 316 10.01 6.48 -23.37
C GLU A 316 10.46 5.58 -22.21
N TYR A 317 9.97 5.87 -21.02
CA TYR A 317 10.32 5.13 -19.80
C TYR A 317 9.60 3.78 -19.65
N GLY A 318 8.81 3.36 -20.66
CA GLY A 318 8.11 2.08 -20.67
C GLY A 318 6.95 1.98 -19.68
N TYR A 319 6.40 0.76 -19.55
CA TYR A 319 5.18 0.53 -18.78
C TYR A 319 5.35 0.69 -17.26
N ALA A 320 6.44 0.25 -16.67
CA ALA A 320 6.67 0.35 -15.23
C ALA A 320 6.87 1.80 -14.74
N GLY A 321 7.19 2.71 -15.62
CA GLY A 321 7.20 4.14 -15.33
C GLY A 321 5.80 4.72 -15.07
N LYS A 322 4.74 4.14 -15.67
CA LYS A 322 3.38 4.68 -15.66
C LYS A 322 2.60 4.25 -14.41
N TYR A 323 1.59 5.04 -14.05
CA TYR A 323 0.65 4.75 -12.97
C TYR A 323 -0.65 4.20 -13.51
N SER A 324 -1.28 3.30 -12.78
CA SER A 324 -2.62 2.78 -13.09
C SER A 324 -3.63 3.30 -12.07
N LEU A 325 -4.77 3.77 -12.56
CA LEU A 325 -5.90 4.21 -11.75
C LEU A 325 -7.07 3.25 -11.93
N GLY A 326 -7.73 2.95 -10.83
CA GLY A 326 -8.96 2.16 -10.85
C GLY A 326 -9.13 1.24 -9.66
N GLY A 327 -10.35 0.66 -9.57
CA GLY A 327 -10.71 -0.27 -8.52
C GLY A 327 -11.05 0.36 -7.18
N TYR A 328 -11.52 -0.50 -6.28
CA TYR A 328 -11.98 -0.14 -4.93
C TYR A 328 -11.12 -0.71 -3.83
N ILE A 329 -10.30 -1.70 -4.14
CA ILE A 329 -9.47 -2.42 -3.19
C ILE A 329 -8.01 -2.04 -3.39
N PRO A 330 -7.31 -1.66 -2.31
CA PRO A 330 -5.88 -1.42 -2.39
C PRO A 330 -5.17 -2.66 -2.92
N ASN A 331 -4.38 -2.50 -3.95
CA ASN A 331 -3.55 -3.58 -4.43
C ASN A 331 -2.09 -3.41 -4.00
N ASN A 332 -1.28 -4.45 -4.22
CA ASN A 332 0.09 -4.49 -3.70
C ASN A 332 1.11 -3.85 -4.65
N ARG A 333 0.71 -3.59 -5.88
CA ARG A 333 1.59 -3.03 -6.89
C ARG A 333 1.89 -1.57 -6.58
N SER A 334 3.14 -1.20 -6.69
CA SER A 334 3.63 0.13 -6.30
C SER A 334 3.06 1.27 -7.15
N ARG A 335 2.50 0.94 -8.33
CA ARG A 335 2.01 1.90 -9.33
C ARG A 335 0.49 1.94 -9.47
N SER A 336 -0.25 1.09 -8.75
CA SER A 336 -1.72 1.05 -8.83
C SER A 336 -2.35 1.88 -7.73
N TYR A 337 -3.28 2.74 -8.11
CA TYR A 337 -3.98 3.67 -7.23
C TYR A 337 -5.49 3.56 -7.40
N LEU A 338 -6.21 3.61 -6.29
CA LEU A 338 -7.66 3.48 -6.28
C LEU A 338 -8.32 4.70 -6.91
N PHE A 339 -9.32 4.43 -7.77
CA PHE A 339 -10.26 5.44 -8.24
C PHE A 339 -11.64 4.78 -8.40
N ALA A 340 -12.57 5.12 -7.50
CA ALA A 340 -13.93 4.57 -7.53
C ALA A 340 -14.65 5.00 -8.81
N GLY A 341 -15.33 4.06 -9.48
CA GLY A 341 -15.97 4.28 -10.77
C GLY A 341 -15.17 3.77 -11.97
N LEU A 342 -13.88 3.50 -11.81
CA LEU A 342 -13.07 2.76 -12.79
C LEU A 342 -12.93 1.29 -12.39
N HIS A 343 -12.81 0.38 -13.36
CA HIS A 343 -12.36 -0.98 -13.12
C HIS A 343 -10.92 -1.01 -12.63
N GLU A 344 -10.45 -2.13 -12.10
CA GLU A 344 -9.08 -2.24 -11.62
C GLU A 344 -8.08 -1.98 -12.76
N ASP A 345 -7.19 -0.99 -12.54
CA ASP A 345 -6.17 -0.53 -13.49
C ASP A 345 -6.69 -0.14 -14.89
N GLU A 346 -7.94 0.29 -15.00
CA GLU A 346 -8.57 0.67 -16.28
C GLU A 346 -7.83 1.83 -16.96
N LEU A 347 -7.37 2.82 -16.20
CA LEU A 347 -6.70 3.99 -16.76
C LEU A 347 -5.21 4.02 -16.43
N THR A 348 -4.37 4.05 -17.46
CA THR A 348 -2.91 4.20 -17.32
C THR A 348 -2.52 5.65 -17.63
N VAL A 349 -1.82 6.29 -16.68
CA VAL A 349 -1.43 7.70 -16.75
C VAL A 349 0.05 7.91 -16.40
N ASN A 350 0.63 8.98 -16.89
CA ASN A 350 2.00 9.38 -16.55
C ASN A 350 2.04 10.21 -15.27
N GLN A 351 1.07 11.10 -15.12
CA GLN A 351 0.99 12.09 -14.05
C GLN A 351 -0.44 12.09 -13.48
N PHE A 352 -0.60 12.34 -12.19
CA PHE A 352 -1.92 12.68 -11.66
C PHE A 352 -1.87 13.35 -10.29
N MET A 353 -2.87 14.18 -10.04
CA MET A 353 -3.24 14.70 -8.72
C MET A 353 -4.68 14.34 -8.43
N LYS A 354 -4.94 13.71 -7.28
CA LYS A 354 -6.28 13.27 -6.88
C LYS A 354 -6.64 13.76 -5.49
N ILE A 355 -7.88 14.20 -5.33
CA ILE A 355 -8.52 14.51 -4.05
C ILE A 355 -9.77 13.63 -3.90
N THR A 356 -9.95 13.04 -2.72
CA THR A 356 -11.17 12.33 -2.33
C THR A 356 -11.76 12.99 -1.09
N LEU A 357 -13.03 13.34 -1.17
CA LEU A 357 -13.85 13.79 -0.06
C LEU A 357 -14.90 12.71 0.24
N ALA A 358 -14.99 12.30 1.50
CA ALA A 358 -15.98 11.31 1.88
C ALA A 358 -16.49 11.55 3.32
N LEU A 359 -17.69 11.04 3.59
CA LEU A 359 -18.33 11.10 4.90
C LEU A 359 -18.70 9.69 5.36
N GLN A 360 -17.97 9.17 6.35
CA GLN A 360 -18.28 7.86 6.92
C GLN A 360 -19.37 7.99 7.96
N LEU A 361 -20.55 7.46 7.65
CA LEU A 361 -21.70 7.38 8.53
C LEU A 361 -21.79 5.98 9.14
N ASN A 362 -22.00 5.89 10.45
CA ASN A 362 -22.23 4.63 11.16
C ASN A 362 -23.61 4.68 11.82
N PRO A 363 -24.72 4.49 11.06
CA PRO A 363 -26.07 4.61 11.59
C PRO A 363 -26.38 3.51 12.62
N ILE A 364 -25.92 2.30 12.37
CA ILE A 364 -26.10 1.12 13.22
C ILE A 364 -24.74 0.46 13.42
N ASN A 365 -24.52 -0.18 14.58
CA ASN A 365 -23.26 -0.86 14.87
C ASN A 365 -22.84 -1.82 13.73
N LYS A 366 -21.58 -1.73 13.31
CA LYS A 366 -20.95 -2.50 12.22
C LYS A 366 -21.42 -2.16 10.80
N ILE A 367 -22.42 -1.29 10.62
CA ILE A 367 -22.90 -0.84 9.30
C ILE A 367 -22.35 0.55 9.04
N TYR A 368 -21.77 0.75 7.86
CA TYR A 368 -21.21 2.02 7.43
C TYR A 368 -21.77 2.39 6.06
N VAL A 369 -22.08 3.66 5.88
CA VAL A 369 -22.44 4.26 4.59
C VAL A 369 -21.44 5.37 4.33
N VAL A 370 -20.77 5.33 3.19
CA VAL A 370 -19.67 6.25 2.88
C VAL A 370 -19.91 6.90 1.52
N PRO A 371 -20.75 7.96 1.45
CA PRO A 371 -20.78 8.80 0.26
C PRO A 371 -19.42 9.43 0.01
N HIS A 372 -19.01 9.48 -1.25
CA HIS A 372 -17.70 9.98 -1.64
C HIS A 372 -17.73 10.68 -3.01
N VAL A 373 -16.80 11.61 -3.15
CA VAL A 373 -16.48 12.28 -4.43
C VAL A 373 -14.98 12.19 -4.64
N ASN A 374 -14.57 11.78 -5.82
CA ASN A 374 -13.18 11.76 -6.25
C ASN A 374 -13.01 12.73 -7.42
N ILE A 375 -11.99 13.54 -7.36
CA ILE A 375 -11.61 14.48 -8.42
C ILE A 375 -10.13 14.28 -8.67
N ALA A 376 -9.75 14.08 -9.92
CA ALA A 376 -8.35 13.99 -10.31
C ALA A 376 -8.09 14.76 -11.60
N SER A 377 -6.93 15.39 -11.65
CA SER A 377 -6.29 15.81 -12.89
C SER A 377 -5.36 14.69 -13.30
N VAL A 378 -5.47 14.19 -14.52
CA VAL A 378 -4.67 13.09 -15.09
C VAL A 378 -3.95 13.55 -16.34
N GLY A 379 -2.69 13.14 -16.48
CA GLY A 379 -1.85 13.50 -17.62
C GLY A 379 -1.23 12.29 -18.29
N PHE A 380 -1.18 12.31 -19.60
CA PHE A 380 -0.68 11.24 -20.47
C PHE A 380 0.66 11.57 -21.12
N THR A 381 1.10 12.79 -20.99
CA THR A 381 2.31 13.36 -21.56
C THR A 381 3.44 13.49 -20.52
N ASN A 382 4.51 14.21 -20.84
CA ASN A 382 5.60 14.51 -19.93
C ASN A 382 5.16 15.42 -18.76
N PHE A 383 6.06 15.64 -17.79
CA PHE A 383 5.75 16.42 -16.60
C PHE A 383 5.50 17.91 -16.89
N ASP A 384 6.29 18.49 -17.80
CA ASP A 384 6.24 19.93 -18.06
C ASP A 384 4.90 20.30 -18.72
N ASP A 385 4.46 19.55 -19.75
CA ASP A 385 3.17 19.75 -20.39
C ASP A 385 1.99 19.54 -19.41
N TYR A 386 2.10 18.50 -18.57
CA TYR A 386 1.06 18.22 -17.58
C TYR A 386 0.88 19.36 -16.58
N ILE A 387 1.98 19.92 -16.04
CA ILE A 387 1.87 20.89 -14.94
C ILE A 387 1.26 22.22 -15.41
N GLU A 388 1.39 22.57 -16.70
CA GLU A 388 0.78 23.75 -17.28
C GLU A 388 -0.75 23.72 -17.24
N ASP A 389 -1.35 22.53 -17.50
CA ASP A 389 -2.81 22.35 -17.56
C ASP A 389 -3.39 21.63 -16.35
N ALA A 390 -2.57 21.19 -15.38
CA ALA A 390 -2.98 20.33 -14.27
C ALA A 390 -4.12 20.88 -13.39
N PHE A 391 -4.19 22.21 -13.23
CA PHE A 391 -5.24 22.86 -12.43
C PHE A 391 -6.49 23.24 -13.24
N PHE A 392 -6.40 23.26 -14.56
CA PHE A 392 -7.49 23.59 -15.49
C PHE A 392 -7.48 22.62 -16.68
N PRO A 393 -7.61 21.31 -16.41
CA PRO A 393 -7.56 20.31 -17.45
C PRO A 393 -8.72 20.47 -18.44
N LYS A 394 -8.46 20.27 -19.73
CA LYS A 394 -9.39 20.51 -20.81
C LYS A 394 -9.76 19.27 -21.59
N GLY A 395 -8.91 18.22 -21.54
CA GLY A 395 -9.09 17.00 -22.32
C GLY A 395 -10.16 16.06 -21.75
N ASP A 396 -10.63 15.16 -22.60
CA ASP A 396 -11.37 13.96 -22.22
C ASP A 396 -10.37 12.87 -21.81
N TRP A 397 -10.59 12.24 -20.67
CA TRP A 397 -9.66 11.22 -20.14
C TRP A 397 -9.68 9.92 -20.96
N GLU A 398 -10.74 9.65 -21.71
CA GLU A 398 -10.83 8.48 -22.59
C GLU A 398 -9.94 8.61 -23.82
N ASP A 399 -9.75 9.82 -24.36
CA ASP A 399 -8.89 10.09 -25.51
C ASP A 399 -7.42 9.88 -25.20
N LYS A 400 -7.00 10.00 -23.93
CA LYS A 400 -5.63 9.76 -23.43
C LYS A 400 -4.55 10.61 -24.11
N ILE A 401 -4.89 11.81 -24.55
CA ILE A 401 -4.02 12.73 -25.28
C ILE A 401 -3.65 13.93 -24.42
N GLU A 402 -4.64 14.67 -23.92
CA GLU A 402 -4.46 15.89 -23.18
C GLU A 402 -4.64 15.68 -21.67
N THR A 403 -4.14 16.64 -20.87
CA THR A 403 -4.44 16.68 -19.44
C THR A 403 -5.93 16.79 -19.22
N SER A 404 -6.51 15.84 -18.49
CA SER A 404 -7.96 15.62 -18.41
C SER A 404 -8.47 15.65 -16.99
N LEU A 405 -9.74 16.00 -16.83
CA LEU A 405 -10.46 15.98 -15.56
C LEU A 405 -11.19 14.66 -15.39
N LEU A 406 -10.76 13.85 -14.43
CA LEU A 406 -11.40 12.60 -14.06
C LEU A 406 -12.20 12.81 -12.77
N MET A 407 -13.52 12.60 -12.81
CA MET A 407 -14.41 12.79 -11.67
C MET A 407 -15.31 11.58 -11.45
N SER A 408 -15.49 11.21 -10.19
CA SER A 408 -16.52 10.24 -9.82
C SER A 408 -17.25 10.65 -8.55
N ALA A 409 -18.51 10.24 -8.44
CA ALA A 409 -19.32 10.40 -7.25
C ALA A 409 -20.08 9.09 -6.97
N GLY A 410 -20.16 8.71 -5.70
CA GLY A 410 -20.79 7.44 -5.35
C GLY A 410 -21.00 7.26 -3.86
N ALA A 411 -21.40 6.05 -3.48
CA ALA A 411 -21.57 5.66 -2.10
C ALA A 411 -21.18 4.19 -1.90
N THR A 412 -20.36 3.93 -0.88
CA THR A 412 -20.01 2.59 -0.43
C THR A 412 -20.87 2.21 0.77
N PHE A 413 -21.55 1.08 0.71
CA PHE A 413 -22.27 0.45 1.82
C PHE A 413 -21.40 -0.68 2.36
N SER A 414 -21.09 -0.63 3.65
CA SER A 414 -20.17 -1.59 4.25
C SER A 414 -20.74 -2.22 5.53
N TYR A 415 -20.48 -3.52 5.69
CA TYR A 415 -20.75 -4.26 6.91
C TYR A 415 -19.47 -4.89 7.45
N ASN A 416 -19.11 -4.60 8.69
CA ASN A 416 -17.94 -5.17 9.35
C ASN A 416 -18.27 -6.54 9.93
N SER A 417 -18.13 -7.60 9.13
CA SER A 417 -18.43 -8.97 9.48
C SER A 417 -17.26 -9.69 10.16
N LEU A 418 -17.49 -10.89 10.66
CA LEU A 418 -16.45 -11.76 11.21
C LEU A 418 -15.50 -12.30 10.11
N LEU A 419 -15.98 -12.42 8.89
CA LEU A 419 -15.20 -12.86 7.73
C LEU A 419 -14.40 -11.70 7.08
N GLY A 420 -14.49 -10.51 7.63
CA GLY A 420 -13.92 -9.28 7.07
C GLY A 420 -15.01 -8.32 6.58
N PRO A 421 -14.62 -7.14 6.05
CA PRO A 421 -15.57 -6.18 5.51
C PRO A 421 -16.35 -6.77 4.33
N VAL A 422 -17.66 -6.52 4.30
CA VAL A 422 -18.52 -6.70 3.12
C VAL A 422 -18.77 -5.30 2.57
N ASN A 423 -18.45 -5.05 1.31
CA ASN A 423 -18.59 -3.75 0.69
C ASN A 423 -19.43 -3.86 -0.60
N PHE A 424 -20.31 -2.91 -0.78
CA PHE A 424 -21.03 -2.68 -2.02
C PHE A 424 -20.91 -1.21 -2.38
N ASP A 425 -20.39 -0.92 -3.56
CA ASP A 425 -20.21 0.45 -4.04
C ASP A 425 -20.99 0.69 -5.33
N ILE A 426 -21.58 1.88 -5.41
CA ILE A 426 -22.21 2.41 -6.60
C ILE A 426 -21.54 3.74 -6.89
N SER A 427 -20.91 3.86 -8.05
CA SER A 427 -20.23 5.08 -8.47
C SER A 427 -20.56 5.44 -9.91
N TYR A 428 -20.78 6.72 -10.13
CA TYR A 428 -20.87 7.34 -11.45
C TYR A 428 -19.53 7.97 -11.79
N ILE A 429 -19.12 7.87 -13.05
CA ILE A 429 -17.89 8.48 -13.56
C ILE A 429 -18.21 9.35 -14.77
N ASN A 430 -17.50 10.49 -14.89
CA ASN A 430 -17.65 11.39 -16.04
C ASN A 430 -17.15 10.75 -17.34
N ASP A 431 -17.51 11.35 -18.47
CA ASP A 431 -17.16 11.02 -19.86
C ASP A 431 -17.82 9.72 -20.31
N VAL A 432 -17.57 8.58 -19.69
CA VAL A 432 -18.25 7.31 -19.95
C VAL A 432 -19.75 7.36 -19.64
N ASN A 433 -20.17 8.26 -18.76
CA ASN A 433 -21.58 8.44 -18.33
C ASN A 433 -22.26 7.15 -17.86
N LYS A 434 -21.53 6.25 -17.20
CA LYS A 434 -22.03 4.96 -16.72
C LYS A 434 -21.99 4.86 -15.20
N LEU A 435 -22.97 4.13 -14.64
CA LEU A 435 -22.90 3.65 -13.27
C LEU A 435 -22.06 2.37 -13.22
N ARG A 436 -21.12 2.33 -12.30
CA ARG A 436 -20.28 1.18 -12.01
C ARG A 436 -20.66 0.61 -10.65
N LEU A 437 -20.77 -0.70 -10.60
CA LEU A 437 -21.07 -1.45 -9.38
C LEU A 437 -19.86 -2.27 -8.97
N TYR A 438 -19.58 -2.29 -7.68
CA TYR A 438 -18.54 -3.10 -7.12
C TYR A 438 -19.03 -3.82 -5.86
N PHE A 439 -18.67 -5.08 -5.71
CA PHE A 439 -18.96 -5.88 -4.51
C PHE A 439 -17.72 -6.61 -4.03
N SER A 440 -17.52 -6.66 -2.72
CA SER A 440 -16.48 -7.48 -2.11
C SER A 440 -16.88 -8.01 -0.74
N VAL A 441 -16.32 -9.13 -0.36
CA VAL A 441 -16.44 -9.73 0.97
C VAL A 441 -15.13 -10.38 1.38
N GLY A 442 -14.79 -10.27 2.66
CA GLY A 442 -13.67 -10.97 3.24
C GLY A 442 -12.42 -10.13 3.47
N PHE A 443 -11.39 -10.80 3.99
CA PHE A 443 -10.06 -10.22 4.16
C PHE A 443 -9.26 -10.43 2.88
N LEU A 444 -9.00 -9.34 2.20
CA LEU A 444 -8.30 -9.34 0.95
C LEU A 444 -6.78 -9.45 1.17
N PHE A 445 -6.10 -9.96 0.15
CA PHE A 445 -4.66 -10.02 0.11
C PHE A 445 -4.06 -8.61 0.07
N ASN A 446 -3.67 -8.07 1.21
CA ASN A 446 -3.10 -6.73 1.32
C ASN A 446 -1.63 -6.74 1.71
N SER A 447 -0.86 -5.84 1.09
CA SER A 447 0.58 -5.69 1.32
C SER A 447 0.92 -5.09 2.67
N SER A 448 0.01 -4.46 3.33
CA SER A 448 0.40 -3.58 4.39
C SER A 448 -0.18 -3.94 5.73
N ASN A 449 0.62 -3.90 6.61
CA ASN A 449 0.68 -3.42 7.98
C ASN A 449 1.22 -4.43 8.92
#